data_0cb87dbfdaa4b886968dd0fcf027d612
#
_entry.id   0cb87dbfdaa4b886968dd0fcf027d612
#
_cell.length_a   1.000
_cell.length_b   1.000
_cell.length_c   1.000
_cell.angle_alpha   90.00
_cell.angle_beta   90.00
_cell.angle_gamma   90.00
#
_symmetry.space_group_name_H-M   'P 1'
#
loop_
_entity.id
_entity.type
_entity.pdbx_description
1 polymer ?
#
loop_
_entity_poly.entity_id
_entity_poly.type
_entity_poly.pdbx_seq_one_letter_code
_entity_poly.pdbx_strand_id
1 'polypeptide(L)'
;MPTEVPAGLLYLLTVGREKELVLRIHGTAPTDDELYAWLRDGAIRALTVSRYSDDETSTLILNFAHVIGARVAPYSESRSTSF
;
A
#
# COMPACT_ATOMS: atom_id res chain seq x y z
N MET A 1 24.79 3.52 -3.28
CA MET A 1 23.57 3.88 -3.97
C MET A 1 22.43 4.03 -3.00
N PRO A 2 21.83 5.15 -2.95
CA PRO A 2 20.70 5.29 -2.05
C PRO A 2 19.52 4.46 -2.54
N THR A 3 18.85 3.89 -1.58
CA THR A 3 17.63 3.17 -1.87
C THR A 3 16.54 4.17 -2.21
N GLU A 4 15.70 3.81 -3.13
CA GLU A 4 14.58 4.65 -3.48
C GLU A 4 13.65 4.81 -2.29
N VAL A 5 13.26 6.04 -2.02
CA VAL A 5 12.34 6.31 -0.92
C VAL A 5 10.94 5.93 -1.37
N PRO A 6 10.21 5.15 -0.57
CA PRO A 6 8.83 4.81 -0.93
C PRO A 6 7.95 6.04 -1.05
N ALA A 7 6.99 5.98 -1.96
CA ALA A 7 6.06 7.07 -2.18
C ALA A 7 5.01 7.17 -1.08
N GLY A 8 4.78 6.06 -0.37
CA GLY A 8 3.80 6.08 0.71
C GLY A 8 3.61 4.70 1.30
N LEU A 9 2.72 4.64 2.28
CA LEU A 9 2.33 3.39 2.93
C LEU A 9 0.90 3.09 2.56
N LEU A 10 0.66 1.86 2.14
CA LEU A 10 -0.67 1.41 1.79
C LEU A 10 -1.14 0.45 2.86
N TYR A 11 -2.29 0.75 3.44
CA TYR A 11 -2.93 -0.08 4.46
C TYR A 11 -4.17 -0.70 3.83
N LEU A 12 -4.25 -2.01 3.88
CA LEU A 12 -5.36 -2.75 3.28
C LEU A 12 -5.99 -3.66 4.30
N LEU A 13 -7.31 -3.57 4.41
CA LEU A 13 -8.07 -4.52 5.20
C LEU A 13 -8.87 -5.37 4.23
N THR A 14 -8.61 -6.67 4.23
CA THR A 14 -9.25 -7.57 3.29
C THR A 14 -10.27 -8.45 4.00
N VAL A 15 -11.15 -9.05 3.20
CA VAL A 15 -12.19 -9.92 3.72
C VAL A 15 -11.56 -11.06 4.50
N GLY A 16 -12.07 -11.30 5.71
CA GLY A 16 -11.59 -12.41 6.52
C GLY A 16 -10.35 -12.14 7.33
N ARG A 17 -9.81 -10.94 7.26
CA ARG A 17 -8.61 -10.59 8.02
C ARG A 17 -8.97 -9.61 9.12
N GLU A 18 -8.35 -9.77 10.28
CA GLU A 18 -8.58 -8.87 11.40
C GLU A 18 -7.62 -7.71 11.41
N LYS A 19 -6.46 -7.85 10.77
CA LYS A 19 -5.43 -6.83 10.79
C LYS A 19 -5.17 -6.32 9.40
N GLU A 20 -4.82 -5.04 9.33
CA GLU A 20 -4.45 -4.44 8.07
C GLU A 20 -3.13 -4.99 7.56
N LEU A 21 -3.04 -5.16 6.27
CA LEU A 21 -1.79 -5.44 5.60
C LEU A 21 -1.14 -4.10 5.29
N VAL A 22 0.13 -3.94 5.65
CA VAL A 22 0.84 -2.68 5.45
C VAL A 22 1.95 -2.92 4.46
N LEU A 23 1.96 -2.11 3.40
CA LEU A 23 2.95 -2.23 2.34
C LEU A 23 3.52 -0.86 2.03
N ARG A 24 4.80 -0.83 1.68
CA ARG A 24 5.40 0.39 1.15
C ARG A 24 5.13 0.45 -0.34
N ILE A 25 4.63 1.58 -0.81
CA ILE A 25 4.34 1.79 -2.22
C ILE A 25 5.53 2.50 -2.85
N HIS A 26 5.98 2.01 -3.98
CA HIS A 26 7.06 2.62 -4.74
C HIS A 26 6.50 3.19 -6.03
N GLY A 27 7.20 4.20 -6.57
CA GLY A 27 6.72 4.89 -7.74
C GLY A 27 5.71 5.96 -7.36
N THR A 28 4.50 5.85 -7.85
CA THR A 28 3.45 6.82 -7.59
C THR A 28 2.40 6.20 -6.69
N ALA A 29 2.17 6.84 -5.54
CA ALA A 29 1.14 6.36 -4.62
C ALA A 29 -0.24 6.73 -5.16
N PRO A 30 -1.24 5.86 -4.98
CA PRO A 30 -2.59 6.19 -5.39
C PRO A 30 -3.16 7.32 -4.52
N THR A 31 -4.05 8.08 -5.09
CA THR A 31 -4.77 9.11 -4.36
C THR A 31 -5.98 8.49 -3.66
N ASP A 32 -6.53 9.24 -2.71
CA ASP A 32 -7.76 8.80 -2.05
C ASP A 32 -8.88 8.58 -3.05
N ASP A 33 -8.97 9.44 -4.05
CA ASP A 33 -10.02 9.31 -5.06
C ASP A 33 -9.82 8.03 -5.89
N GLU A 34 -8.57 7.71 -6.20
CA GLU A 34 -8.29 6.48 -6.92
C GLU A 34 -8.64 5.25 -6.09
N LEU A 35 -8.27 5.26 -4.81
CA LEU A 35 -8.60 4.16 -3.93
C LEU A 35 -10.11 3.98 -3.82
N TYR A 36 -10.82 5.09 -3.69
CA TYR A 36 -12.27 5.04 -3.61
C TYR A 36 -12.88 4.40 -4.87
N ALA A 37 -12.38 4.82 -6.03
CA ALA A 37 -12.89 4.28 -7.29
C ALA A 37 -12.58 2.80 -7.42
N TRP A 38 -11.39 2.38 -7.02
CA TRP A 38 -11.00 0.97 -7.11
C TRP A 38 -11.86 0.11 -6.18
N LEU A 39 -12.11 0.60 -4.98
CA LEU A 39 -12.97 -0.13 -4.04
C LEU A 39 -14.40 -0.22 -4.56
N ARG A 40 -14.92 0.90 -5.07
CA ARG A 40 -16.28 0.94 -5.57
C ARG A 40 -16.47 -0.02 -6.74
N ASP A 41 -15.48 -0.08 -7.63
CA ASP A 41 -15.60 -0.84 -8.86
C ASP A 41 -15.08 -2.27 -8.74
N GLY A 42 -14.46 -2.61 -7.62
CA GLY A 42 -13.84 -3.93 -7.48
C GLY A 42 -12.71 -4.14 -8.48
N ALA A 43 -11.91 -3.11 -8.67
CA ALA A 43 -10.88 -3.12 -9.72
C ALA A 43 -9.73 -4.05 -9.36
N ILE A 44 -9.05 -4.53 -10.39
CA ILE A 44 -7.81 -5.27 -10.21
C ILE A 44 -6.67 -4.36 -10.61
N ARG A 45 -5.70 -4.19 -9.70
CA ARG A 45 -4.60 -3.26 -9.91
C ARG A 45 -3.27 -3.91 -9.59
N ALA A 46 -2.26 -3.54 -10.34
CA ALA A 46 -0.89 -3.98 -10.11
C ALA A 46 -0.12 -2.81 -9.49
N LEU A 47 0.51 -3.06 -8.35
CA LEU A 47 1.23 -2.02 -7.62
C LEU A 47 2.63 -2.51 -7.32
N THR A 48 3.60 -1.60 -7.38
CA THR A 48 4.97 -1.92 -7.00
C THR A 48 5.12 -1.65 -5.51
N VAL A 49 5.41 -2.68 -4.75
CA VAL A 49 5.39 -2.59 -3.29
C VAL A 49 6.61 -3.30 -2.71
N SER A 50 6.85 -3.04 -1.42
CA SER A 50 7.79 -3.83 -0.63
C SER A 50 7.23 -3.97 0.77
N ARG A 51 7.72 -4.98 1.50
CA ARG A 51 7.31 -5.22 2.88
C ARG A 51 8.34 -4.62 3.81
N TYR A 52 7.91 -4.38 5.05
CA TYR A 52 8.84 -3.86 6.06
C TYR A 52 10.02 -4.80 6.29
N SER A 53 9.78 -6.09 6.22
CA SER A 53 10.81 -7.07 6.52
C SER A 53 11.73 -7.34 5.34
N ASP A 54 11.44 -6.75 4.19
CA ASP A 54 12.14 -7.08 2.96
C ASP A 54 12.18 -5.84 2.08
N ASP A 55 13.39 -5.41 1.75
CA ASP A 55 13.56 -4.20 0.93
C ASP A 55 13.35 -4.45 -0.55
N GLU A 56 13.22 -5.69 -0.95
CA GLU A 56 12.97 -5.99 -2.35
C GLU A 56 11.59 -5.57 -2.76
N THR A 57 11.53 -4.92 -3.92
CA THR A 57 10.23 -4.54 -4.48
C THR A 57 9.69 -5.67 -5.34
N SER A 58 8.39 -5.73 -5.41
CA SER A 58 7.73 -6.68 -6.28
C SER A 58 6.43 -6.06 -6.77
N THR A 59 5.88 -6.66 -7.80
CA THR A 59 4.58 -6.24 -8.30
C THR A 59 3.51 -7.06 -7.61
N LEU A 60 2.64 -6.38 -6.90
CA LEU A 60 1.52 -7.02 -6.22
C LEU A 60 0.26 -6.74 -7.02
N ILE A 61 -0.44 -7.79 -7.40
CA ILE A 61 -1.70 -7.66 -8.12
C ILE A 61 -2.82 -7.85 -7.12
N LEU A 62 -3.63 -6.81 -6.95
CA LEU A 62 -4.68 -6.77 -5.95
C LEU A 62 -6.05 -6.76 -6.58
N ASN A 63 -6.94 -7.56 -6.05
CA ASN A 63 -8.34 -7.54 -6.44
C ASN A 63 -9.12 -6.77 -5.38
N PHE A 64 -9.50 -5.55 -5.70
CA PHE A 64 -10.16 -4.68 -4.74
C PHE A 64 -11.61 -5.10 -4.44
N ALA A 65 -12.11 -6.08 -5.16
CA ALA A 65 -13.40 -6.66 -4.79
C ALA A 65 -13.33 -7.38 -3.44
N HIS A 66 -12.13 -7.79 -3.02
CA HIS A 66 -11.93 -8.46 -1.74
C HIS A 66 -11.32 -7.56 -0.68
N VAL A 67 -11.20 -6.28 -0.96
CA VAL A 67 -10.68 -5.30 -0.03
C VAL A 67 -11.84 -4.52 0.54
N ILE A 68 -11.98 -4.51 1.87
CA ILE A 68 -13.09 -3.80 2.51
C ILE A 68 -12.68 -2.44 3.03
N GLY A 69 -11.38 -2.17 3.09
CA GLY A 69 -10.91 -0.85 3.45
C GLY A 69 -9.50 -0.65 2.97
N ALA A 70 -9.19 0.57 2.56
CA ALA A 70 -7.86 0.91 2.09
C ALA A 70 -7.57 2.36 2.45
N ARG A 71 -6.32 2.62 2.80
CA ARG A 71 -5.89 4.00 3.01
C ARG A 71 -4.42 4.10 2.67
N VAL A 72 -4.00 5.29 2.28
CA VAL A 72 -2.61 5.55 1.98
C VAL A 72 -2.14 6.68 2.87
N ALA A 73 -0.93 6.54 3.40
CA ALA A 73 -0.33 7.55 4.26
C ALA A 73 1.04 7.91 3.70
N PRO A 74 1.51 9.13 3.98
CA PRO A 74 2.87 9.50 3.56
C PRO A 74 3.89 8.61 4.24
N TYR A 75 4.91 8.24 3.49
CA TYR A 75 6.02 7.50 4.07
C TYR A 75 6.92 8.47 4.83
N SER A 76 7.36 8.07 6.02
CA SER A 76 8.26 8.88 6.81
C SER A 76 9.16 7.98 7.62
N GLU A 77 10.46 8.03 7.33
CA GLU A 77 11.43 7.27 8.10
C GLU A 77 11.58 7.80 9.51
N SER A 78 11.44 9.11 9.67
CA SER A 78 11.62 9.70 10.98
C SER A 78 10.56 9.24 11.97
N ARG A 79 9.42 8.84 11.46
CA ARG A 79 8.35 8.36 12.32
C ARG A 79 8.73 7.06 13.01
N SER A 80 9.45 6.20 12.33
CA SER A 80 9.79 4.91 12.89
C SER A 80 10.86 5.02 13.98
N THR A 81 11.55 6.16 14.06
CA THR A 81 12.60 6.35 15.04
C THR A 81 12.15 7.16 16.22
N SER A 82 10.93 7.66 16.21
CA SER A 82 10.46 8.53 17.29
C SER A 82 9.87 7.76 18.45
N PHE A 83 9.90 6.47 18.42
CA PHE A 83 9.34 5.66 19.50
C PHE A 83 10.32 4.69 20.08
#